data_ec9be72f84c4cdf79c7f3bf7acddaf21
#
_entry.id   ec9be72f84c4cdf79c7f3bf7acddaf21
#
_cell.length_a   1.000
_cell.length_b   1.000
_cell.length_c   1.000
_cell.angle_alpha   90.00
_cell.angle_beta   90.00
_cell.angle_gamma   90.00
#
_symmetry.space_group_name_H-M   'P 1'
#
loop_
_entity.id
_entity.type
_entity.pdbx_description
1 polymer ?
#
loop_
_entity_poly.entity_id
_entity_poly.type
_entity_poly.pdbx_seq_one_letter_code
_entity_poly.pdbx_strand_id
1 'polypeptide(L)'
;MINKLIICLVVTGITGSATLFAQKATTPANAGEGTLKLKGKEYLLKNAVAYETTIDGEEGIAVVVSGPAVTSEKLNEVRKSEQKGESSDFRRPYVKLEFTKAGEFKGWGAGAGDTSLGRRKGDATGEIRLQDGRVIGKANQPNETEGMFPSGLDVRFDVPLLRAGESLAPSKKPGPAANVKPTVTGLFKGNNKDAKLAYVSAHWREPFGDKPSIMLVFTEKDHSKDKKPDFNAGFGKFGSALIVSLHEDGDIFGCEVAHSALKHQNFSSIGKINTKDFEYADGQVKGELTTDGPADVFGESWEVNVKFVAPLGEIQRSFSLQLQKKPNTRQQRNR
;
A
#
# COMPACT_ATOMS: atom_id res chain seq x y z
N MET A 1 43.05 -52.33 -61.90
CA MET A 1 41.66 -52.55 -61.64
C MET A 1 41.38 -52.18 -60.22
N ILE A 2 40.79 -51.02 -60.01
CA ILE A 2 40.59 -50.45 -58.69
C ILE A 2 39.05 -50.36 -58.45
N ASN A 3 38.59 -51.24 -57.54
CA ASN A 3 37.17 -51.20 -57.08
C ASN A 3 36.91 -50.01 -56.18
N LYS A 4 36.03 -49.15 -56.60
CA LYS A 4 35.50 -48.08 -55.76
C LYS A 4 34.29 -48.60 -54.97
N LEU A 5 34.46 -48.68 -53.69
CA LEU A 5 33.36 -48.91 -52.72
C LEU A 5 32.65 -47.64 -52.41
N ILE A 6 31.36 -47.53 -52.78
CA ILE A 6 30.50 -46.38 -52.43
C ILE A 6 29.78 -46.74 -51.13
N ILE A 7 30.06 -45.98 -50.06
CA ILE A 7 29.36 -46.09 -48.79
C ILE A 7 28.25 -45.02 -48.82
N CYS A 8 26.98 -45.46 -48.90
CA CYS A 8 25.81 -44.57 -48.68
C CYS A 8 25.60 -44.36 -47.18
N LEU A 9 25.86 -43.17 -46.74
CA LEU A 9 25.50 -42.72 -45.37
C LEU A 9 24.07 -42.26 -45.37
N VAL A 10 23.13 -43.01 -44.73
CA VAL A 10 21.76 -42.61 -44.50
C VAL A 10 21.75 -41.79 -43.22
N VAL A 11 21.58 -40.48 -43.33
CA VAL A 11 21.35 -39.57 -42.21
C VAL A 11 19.84 -39.50 -41.98
N THR A 12 19.34 -40.21 -40.96
CA THR A 12 17.99 -40.08 -40.46
C THR A 12 17.91 -38.82 -39.58
N GLY A 13 17.37 -37.73 -40.16
CA GLY A 13 17.11 -36.49 -39.44
C GLY A 13 15.87 -36.64 -38.53
N ILE A 14 16.08 -36.68 -37.23
CA ILE A 14 15.00 -36.54 -36.24
C ILE A 14 14.73 -35.06 -36.09
N THR A 15 13.69 -34.54 -36.76
CA THR A 15 13.15 -33.19 -36.55
C THR A 15 12.27 -33.21 -35.31
N GLY A 16 12.89 -33.01 -34.14
CA GLY A 16 12.16 -32.72 -32.92
C GLY A 16 11.60 -31.31 -32.98
N SER A 17 10.32 -31.17 -33.27
CA SER A 17 9.59 -29.89 -33.13
C SER A 17 9.50 -29.56 -31.65
N ALA A 18 10.43 -28.74 -31.15
CA ALA A 18 10.29 -28.08 -29.84
C ALA A 18 9.20 -27.04 -29.94
N THR A 19 7.97 -27.39 -29.52
CA THR A 19 6.91 -26.45 -29.28
C THR A 19 7.32 -25.60 -28.05
N LEU A 20 7.92 -24.45 -28.30
CA LEU A 20 8.07 -23.41 -27.29
C LEU A 20 6.66 -22.97 -26.89
N PHE A 21 6.14 -23.47 -25.78
CA PHE A 21 5.06 -22.86 -25.07
C PHE A 21 5.57 -21.51 -24.53
N ALA A 22 5.32 -20.45 -25.29
CA ALA A 22 5.45 -19.10 -24.75
C ALA A 22 4.48 -19.01 -23.57
N GLN A 23 4.99 -19.14 -22.37
CA GLN A 23 4.26 -18.83 -21.15
C GLN A 23 3.88 -17.34 -21.25
N LYS A 24 2.62 -17.07 -21.56
CA LYS A 24 2.05 -15.73 -21.55
C LYS A 24 2.17 -15.27 -20.10
N ALA A 25 3.18 -14.44 -19.84
CA ALA A 25 3.31 -13.80 -18.53
C ALA A 25 1.98 -13.11 -18.25
N THR A 26 1.24 -13.60 -17.28
CA THR A 26 0.01 -12.97 -16.81
C THR A 26 0.43 -11.68 -16.09
N THR A 27 0.38 -10.57 -16.81
CA THR A 27 0.58 -9.25 -16.23
C THR A 27 -0.43 -9.09 -15.10
N PRO A 28 -0.02 -8.68 -13.89
CA PRO A 28 -0.95 -8.42 -12.79
C PRO A 28 -2.06 -7.48 -13.25
N ALA A 29 -3.26 -7.66 -12.73
CA ALA A 29 -4.46 -6.94 -13.20
C ALA A 29 -4.30 -5.40 -13.14
N ASN A 30 -3.42 -4.87 -12.30
CA ASN A 30 -3.14 -3.45 -12.13
C ASN A 30 -1.62 -3.21 -11.98
N ALA A 31 -0.86 -3.52 -13.02
CA ALA A 31 0.59 -3.34 -13.00
C ALA A 31 0.98 -1.88 -13.28
N GLY A 32 1.59 -1.25 -12.31
CA GLY A 32 2.26 0.04 -12.47
C GLY A 32 3.53 0.04 -11.63
N GLU A 33 4.60 0.58 -12.17
CA GLU A 33 5.88 0.66 -11.47
C GLU A 33 6.60 1.95 -11.83
N GLY A 34 7.43 2.41 -10.94
CA GLY A 34 8.31 3.55 -11.20
C GLY A 34 8.68 4.32 -9.97
N THR A 35 9.23 5.51 -10.21
CA THR A 35 9.70 6.42 -9.17
C THR A 35 9.17 7.83 -9.38
N LEU A 36 8.84 8.49 -8.28
CA LEU A 36 8.59 9.90 -8.18
C LEU A 36 9.69 10.53 -7.33
N LYS A 37 10.39 11.53 -7.85
CA LYS A 37 11.26 12.39 -7.05
C LYS A 37 10.57 13.72 -6.79
N LEU A 38 10.54 14.14 -5.52
CA LEU A 38 9.92 15.38 -5.12
C LEU A 38 10.66 15.98 -3.92
N LYS A 39 11.13 17.23 -4.08
CA LYS A 39 11.96 17.93 -3.08
C LYS A 39 13.17 17.09 -2.61
N GLY A 40 13.85 16.44 -3.54
CA GLY A 40 15.03 15.61 -3.25
C GLY A 40 14.77 14.24 -2.62
N LYS A 41 13.51 13.91 -2.33
CA LYS A 41 13.11 12.57 -1.85
C LYS A 41 12.62 11.72 -3.01
N GLU A 42 12.96 10.43 -2.98
CA GLU A 42 12.49 9.44 -3.95
C GLU A 42 11.41 8.55 -3.33
N TYR A 43 10.35 8.31 -4.10
CA TYR A 43 9.21 7.51 -3.71
C TYR A 43 8.98 6.42 -4.74
N LEU A 44 8.86 5.17 -4.30
CA LEU A 44 8.53 4.04 -5.15
C LEU A 44 7.02 3.98 -5.40
N LEU A 45 6.64 3.76 -6.67
CA LEU A 45 5.27 3.60 -7.11
C LEU A 45 5.09 2.17 -7.62
N LYS A 46 4.06 1.45 -7.15
CA LYS A 46 3.90 0.00 -7.39
C LYS A 46 2.52 -0.38 -7.95
N ASN A 47 1.59 0.57 -7.99
CA ASN A 47 0.21 0.34 -8.40
C ASN A 47 -0.18 1.33 -9.47
N ALA A 48 -1.10 0.96 -10.36
CA ALA A 48 -1.67 1.90 -11.30
C ALA A 48 -3.16 1.66 -11.54
N VAL A 49 -3.85 2.71 -11.95
CA VAL A 49 -5.24 2.69 -12.43
C VAL A 49 -5.41 3.68 -13.56
N ALA A 50 -6.17 3.33 -14.59
CA ALA A 50 -6.55 4.23 -15.68
C ALA A 50 -8.07 4.38 -15.76
N TYR A 51 -8.54 5.60 -15.97
CA TYR A 51 -9.97 5.88 -16.09
C TYR A 51 -10.27 7.02 -17.06
N GLU A 52 -11.44 6.96 -17.68
CA GLU A 52 -11.96 8.05 -18.50
C GLU A 52 -12.34 9.25 -17.61
N THR A 53 -11.97 10.45 -18.05
CA THR A 53 -12.25 11.72 -17.37
C THR A 53 -12.35 12.86 -18.38
N THR A 54 -12.65 14.07 -17.91
CA THR A 54 -12.62 15.28 -18.71
C THR A 54 -11.34 16.05 -18.43
N ILE A 55 -10.61 16.43 -19.48
CA ILE A 55 -9.35 17.19 -19.41
C ILE A 55 -9.53 18.42 -20.30
N ASP A 56 -9.45 19.62 -19.71
CA ASP A 56 -9.65 20.90 -20.41
C ASP A 56 -10.99 20.98 -21.19
N GLY A 57 -12.04 20.32 -20.69
CA GLY A 57 -13.36 20.28 -21.31
C GLY A 57 -13.55 19.18 -22.38
N GLU A 58 -12.51 18.43 -22.69
CA GLU A 58 -12.52 17.34 -23.66
C GLU A 58 -12.41 15.97 -22.97
N GLU A 59 -12.95 14.94 -23.62
CA GLU A 59 -12.80 13.58 -23.14
C GLU A 59 -11.34 13.13 -23.18
N GLY A 60 -10.85 12.58 -22.07
CA GLY A 60 -9.48 12.15 -21.90
C GLY A 60 -9.35 10.94 -21.02
N ILE A 61 -8.11 10.56 -20.77
CA ILE A 61 -7.71 9.42 -19.93
C ILE A 61 -6.78 9.93 -18.86
N ALA A 62 -7.12 9.68 -17.60
CA ALA A 62 -6.22 9.83 -16.48
C ALA A 62 -5.61 8.48 -16.13
N VAL A 63 -4.28 8.47 -15.89
CA VAL A 63 -3.55 7.33 -15.35
C VAL A 63 -2.93 7.75 -14.03
N VAL A 64 -3.25 7.03 -12.97
CA VAL A 64 -2.66 7.26 -11.66
C VAL A 64 -1.70 6.11 -11.34
N VAL A 65 -0.44 6.45 -11.09
CA VAL A 65 0.57 5.50 -10.62
C VAL A 65 0.89 5.89 -9.18
N SER A 66 0.79 4.95 -8.25
CA SER A 66 0.84 5.24 -6.81
C SER A 66 1.63 4.19 -6.01
N GLY A 67 2.14 4.61 -4.85
CA GLY A 67 2.71 3.68 -3.87
C GLY A 67 1.62 2.80 -3.26
N PRO A 68 0.61 3.37 -2.58
CA PRO A 68 -0.53 2.61 -2.09
C PRO A 68 -1.48 2.21 -3.23
N ALA A 69 -2.19 1.09 -3.07
CA ALA A 69 -3.24 0.71 -4.01
C ALA A 69 -4.38 1.73 -4.03
N VAL A 70 -4.89 2.05 -5.22
CA VAL A 70 -6.09 2.89 -5.38
C VAL A 70 -7.32 2.05 -5.10
N THR A 71 -8.15 2.44 -4.13
CA THR A 71 -9.41 1.76 -3.83
C THR A 71 -10.55 2.25 -4.70
N SER A 72 -11.61 1.44 -4.86
CA SER A 72 -12.81 1.82 -5.61
C SER A 72 -13.49 3.06 -5.02
N GLU A 73 -13.52 3.16 -3.68
CA GLU A 73 -14.10 4.28 -2.96
C GLU A 73 -13.35 5.57 -3.28
N LYS A 74 -12.00 5.53 -3.20
CA LYS A 74 -11.18 6.70 -3.48
C LYS A 74 -11.24 7.12 -4.95
N LEU A 75 -11.25 6.18 -5.86
CA LEU A 75 -11.43 6.47 -7.28
C LEU A 75 -12.78 7.15 -7.55
N ASN A 76 -13.85 6.64 -6.94
CA ASN A 76 -15.19 7.22 -7.10
C ASN A 76 -15.30 8.62 -6.47
N GLU A 77 -14.66 8.86 -5.33
CA GLU A 77 -14.54 10.19 -4.72
C GLU A 77 -13.85 11.17 -5.68
N VAL A 78 -12.67 10.80 -6.19
CA VAL A 78 -11.91 11.64 -7.13
C VAL A 78 -12.71 11.94 -8.37
N ARG A 79 -13.32 10.94 -9.00
CA ARG A 79 -14.18 11.15 -10.19
C ARG A 79 -15.34 12.11 -9.94
N LYS A 80 -15.98 12.01 -8.77
CA LYS A 80 -17.08 12.94 -8.38
C LYS A 80 -16.57 14.37 -8.19
N SER A 81 -15.42 14.55 -7.59
CA SER A 81 -14.79 15.86 -7.41
C SER A 81 -14.39 16.46 -8.77
N GLU A 82 -13.78 15.68 -9.66
CA GLU A 82 -13.41 16.11 -11.01
C GLU A 82 -14.63 16.54 -11.83
N GLN A 83 -15.75 15.82 -11.74
CA GLN A 83 -17.00 16.19 -12.39
C GLN A 83 -17.57 17.53 -11.91
N LYS A 84 -17.26 17.94 -10.68
CA LYS A 84 -17.65 19.23 -10.11
C LYS A 84 -16.60 20.33 -10.36
N GLY A 85 -15.47 20.01 -10.97
CA GLY A 85 -14.34 20.92 -11.13
C GLY A 85 -13.56 21.16 -9.81
N GLU A 86 -13.75 20.29 -8.82
CA GLU A 86 -13.06 20.34 -7.54
C GLU A 86 -11.73 19.55 -7.62
N SER A 87 -10.70 20.02 -6.92
CA SER A 87 -9.45 19.25 -6.81
C SER A 87 -9.63 18.11 -5.80
N SER A 88 -9.12 16.95 -6.12
CA SER A 88 -9.09 15.81 -5.22
C SER A 88 -7.78 15.05 -5.39
N ASP A 89 -7.16 14.72 -4.26
CA ASP A 89 -5.89 14.02 -4.23
C ASP A 89 -6.09 12.51 -4.04
N PHE A 90 -5.25 11.71 -4.66
CA PHE A 90 -5.09 10.30 -4.33
C PHE A 90 -4.25 10.13 -3.06
N ARG A 91 -4.22 8.91 -2.52
CA ARG A 91 -3.31 8.58 -1.41
C ARG A 91 -1.86 8.68 -1.87
N ARG A 92 -1.05 9.33 -1.06
CA ARG A 92 0.36 9.63 -1.38
C ARG A 92 1.29 8.48 -1.02
N PRO A 93 2.39 8.26 -1.76
CA PRO A 93 2.79 9.01 -2.95
C PRO A 93 1.99 8.58 -4.19
N TYR A 94 1.73 9.53 -5.09
CA TYR A 94 1.10 9.26 -6.38
C TYR A 94 1.57 10.25 -7.47
N VAL A 95 1.42 9.81 -8.73
CA VAL A 95 1.50 10.64 -9.93
C VAL A 95 0.20 10.45 -10.71
N LYS A 96 -0.44 11.53 -11.13
CA LYS A 96 -1.56 11.54 -12.06
C LYS A 96 -1.08 12.05 -13.40
N LEU A 97 -1.21 11.23 -14.44
CA LEU A 97 -0.87 11.54 -15.83
C LEU A 97 -2.17 11.78 -16.60
N GLU A 98 -2.19 12.74 -17.49
CA GLU A 98 -3.36 13.10 -18.27
C GLU A 98 -3.06 13.04 -19.75
N PHE A 99 -3.95 12.37 -20.50
CA PHE A 99 -3.86 12.14 -21.93
C PHE A 99 -5.19 12.43 -22.62
N THR A 100 -5.17 12.91 -23.85
CA THR A 100 -6.37 12.90 -24.69
C THR A 100 -6.78 11.45 -24.98
N LYS A 101 -8.00 11.23 -25.48
CA LYS A 101 -8.40 9.91 -26.02
C LYS A 101 -7.52 9.42 -27.15
N ALA A 102 -6.91 10.33 -27.92
CA ALA A 102 -5.95 9.99 -28.97
C ALA A 102 -4.56 9.62 -28.44
N GLY A 103 -4.32 9.71 -27.13
CA GLY A 103 -3.05 9.36 -26.49
C GLY A 103 -2.06 10.50 -26.40
N GLU A 104 -2.44 11.74 -26.75
CA GLU A 104 -1.57 12.90 -26.59
C GLU A 104 -1.41 13.25 -25.10
N PHE A 105 -0.17 13.37 -24.64
CA PHE A 105 0.14 13.73 -23.26
C PHE A 105 -0.16 15.21 -22.99
N LYS A 106 -1.02 15.48 -22.02
CA LYS A 106 -1.43 16.84 -21.63
C LYS A 106 -0.70 17.38 -20.40
N GLY A 107 -0.20 16.50 -19.54
CA GLY A 107 0.53 16.91 -18.35
C GLY A 107 0.46 15.90 -17.23
N TRP A 108 1.03 16.28 -16.10
CA TRP A 108 1.06 15.45 -14.89
C TRP A 108 0.98 16.29 -13.61
N GLY A 109 0.47 15.69 -12.58
CA GLY A 109 0.49 16.20 -11.21
C GLY A 109 0.90 15.12 -10.23
N ALA A 110 1.31 15.47 -9.03
CA ALA A 110 1.78 14.51 -8.05
C ALA A 110 1.50 14.95 -6.62
N GLY A 111 1.44 13.97 -5.72
CA GLY A 111 1.42 14.19 -4.28
C GLY A 111 2.36 13.24 -3.57
N ALA A 112 3.21 13.76 -2.67
CA ALA A 112 4.07 12.93 -1.83
C ALA A 112 4.45 13.67 -0.54
N GLY A 113 4.44 12.98 0.59
CA GLY A 113 4.59 13.58 1.90
C GLY A 113 3.55 14.69 2.11
N ASP A 114 4.00 15.87 2.47
CA ASP A 114 3.19 17.09 2.66
C ASP A 114 3.06 17.95 1.38
N THR A 115 3.64 17.53 0.27
CA THR A 115 3.76 18.31 -0.96
C THR A 115 2.81 17.80 -2.03
N SER A 116 2.08 18.72 -2.68
CA SER A 116 1.31 18.50 -3.89
C SER A 116 1.89 19.36 -5.03
N LEU A 117 2.00 18.76 -6.21
CA LEU A 117 2.22 19.45 -7.46
C LEU A 117 0.91 19.48 -8.24
N GLY A 118 0.45 20.67 -8.58
CA GLY A 118 -0.61 20.86 -9.55
C GLY A 118 -0.19 20.36 -10.94
N ARG A 119 -1.18 20.23 -11.82
CA ARG A 119 -0.95 19.82 -13.22
C ARG A 119 0.06 20.72 -13.90
N ARG A 120 1.06 20.11 -14.53
CA ARG A 120 2.07 20.79 -15.36
C ARG A 120 2.53 19.83 -16.46
N LYS A 121 3.05 20.37 -17.53
CA LYS A 121 3.70 19.57 -18.58
C LYS A 121 5.22 19.60 -18.40
N GLY A 122 5.82 20.80 -18.33
CA GLY A 122 7.27 20.96 -18.24
C GLY A 122 7.97 20.24 -19.39
N ASP A 123 9.12 19.62 -19.10
CA ASP A 123 9.86 18.75 -20.02
C ASP A 123 9.40 17.28 -19.94
N ALA A 124 8.27 17.02 -19.28
CA ALA A 124 7.73 15.68 -19.20
C ALA A 124 7.24 15.18 -20.55
N THR A 125 7.52 13.92 -20.80
CA THR A 125 7.00 13.17 -21.93
C THR A 125 6.14 12.02 -21.44
N GLY A 126 5.12 11.67 -22.20
CA GLY A 126 4.26 10.53 -21.89
C GLY A 126 3.71 9.96 -23.17
N GLU A 127 3.59 8.65 -23.21
CA GLU A 127 2.98 7.93 -24.32
C GLU A 127 2.06 6.84 -23.80
N ILE A 128 0.91 6.68 -24.43
CA ILE A 128 0.00 5.56 -24.17
C ILE A 128 -0.43 4.93 -25.48
N ARG A 129 -0.84 3.66 -25.37
CA ARG A 129 -1.59 2.96 -26.39
C ARG A 129 -2.80 2.27 -25.76
N LEU A 130 -3.92 2.31 -26.45
CA LEU A 130 -5.09 1.57 -26.08
C LEU A 130 -5.09 0.24 -26.82
N GLN A 131 -5.08 -0.85 -26.08
CA GLN A 131 -5.09 -2.19 -26.65
C GLN A 131 -5.95 -3.11 -25.78
N ASP A 132 -6.91 -3.80 -26.38
CA ASP A 132 -7.78 -4.78 -25.71
C ASP A 132 -8.45 -4.25 -24.41
N GLY A 133 -8.91 -2.99 -24.43
CA GLY A 133 -9.50 -2.33 -23.25
C GLY A 133 -8.50 -1.97 -22.16
N ARG A 134 -7.22 -1.99 -22.46
CA ARG A 134 -6.13 -1.63 -21.54
C ARG A 134 -5.42 -0.35 -21.99
N VAL A 135 -4.86 0.34 -21.02
CA VAL A 135 -3.95 1.48 -21.22
C VAL A 135 -2.54 1.01 -20.88
N ILE A 136 -1.70 0.95 -21.90
CA ILE A 136 -0.30 0.55 -21.78
C ILE A 136 0.55 1.78 -22.08
N GLY A 137 1.49 2.13 -21.21
CA GLY A 137 2.28 3.32 -21.46
C GLY A 137 3.38 3.56 -20.46
N LYS A 138 4.00 4.72 -20.64
CA LYS A 138 5.05 5.23 -19.77
C LYS A 138 5.03 6.77 -19.75
N ALA A 139 5.62 7.34 -18.73
CA ALA A 139 5.91 8.77 -18.68
C ALA A 139 7.24 9.01 -17.97
N ASN A 140 7.96 10.02 -18.43
CA ASN A 140 9.23 10.42 -17.89
C ASN A 140 9.30 11.95 -17.77
N GLN A 141 9.82 12.43 -16.66
CA GLN A 141 10.28 13.81 -16.43
C GLN A 141 11.72 13.73 -15.94
N PRO A 142 12.68 14.29 -16.67
CA PRO A 142 14.05 14.41 -16.17
C PRO A 142 14.06 15.08 -14.80
N ASN A 143 15.01 14.68 -13.95
CA ASN A 143 15.12 15.28 -12.62
C ASN A 143 15.43 16.77 -12.74
N GLU A 144 14.48 17.61 -12.38
CA GLU A 144 14.72 19.02 -12.12
C GLU A 144 15.43 19.16 -10.78
N THR A 145 16.57 19.80 -10.75
CA THR A 145 17.35 20.06 -9.53
C THR A 145 17.17 21.48 -9.01
N GLU A 146 16.62 22.36 -9.85
CA GLU A 146 16.40 23.78 -9.56
C GLU A 146 14.90 24.10 -9.49
N GLY A 147 14.57 25.22 -8.86
CA GLY A 147 13.19 25.69 -8.72
C GLY A 147 12.56 25.41 -7.37
N MET A 148 11.34 25.92 -7.19
CA MET A 148 10.61 25.82 -5.92
C MET A 148 10.24 24.37 -5.56
N PHE A 149 10.03 23.54 -6.56
CA PHE A 149 9.64 22.12 -6.39
C PHE A 149 10.48 21.22 -7.31
N PRO A 150 11.78 20.98 -6.98
CA PRO A 150 12.59 20.03 -7.71
C PRO A 150 11.88 18.68 -7.81
N SER A 151 11.75 18.16 -9.02
CA SER A 151 10.95 16.96 -9.25
C SER A 151 11.43 16.17 -10.44
N GLY A 152 11.06 14.91 -10.49
CA GLY A 152 11.30 14.00 -11.61
C GLY A 152 10.36 12.81 -11.50
N LEU A 153 10.09 12.16 -12.61
CA LEU A 153 9.33 10.93 -12.63
C LEU A 153 9.83 9.97 -13.71
N ASP A 154 9.75 8.69 -13.44
CA ASP A 154 9.91 7.62 -14.42
C ASP A 154 8.93 6.51 -14.04
N VAL A 155 7.89 6.33 -14.85
CA VAL A 155 6.81 5.39 -14.56
C VAL A 155 6.41 4.62 -15.80
N ARG A 156 5.96 3.36 -15.58
CA ARG A 156 5.39 2.47 -16.59
C ARG A 156 4.12 1.86 -16.05
N PHE A 157 3.19 1.55 -16.94
CA PHE A 157 1.91 0.97 -16.55
C PHE A 157 1.30 0.13 -17.67
N ASP A 158 0.54 -0.88 -17.24
CA ASP A 158 -0.32 -1.72 -18.09
C ASP A 158 -1.56 -2.09 -17.27
N VAL A 159 -2.68 -1.37 -17.50
CA VAL A 159 -3.87 -1.43 -16.66
C VAL A 159 -5.14 -1.42 -17.49
N PRO A 160 -6.24 -2.04 -17.03
CA PRO A 160 -7.54 -1.88 -17.65
C PRO A 160 -7.98 -0.41 -17.66
N LEU A 161 -8.61 0.03 -18.77
CA LEU A 161 -9.27 1.33 -18.81
C LEU A 161 -10.66 1.22 -18.20
N LEU A 162 -10.86 1.91 -17.09
CA LEU A 162 -12.17 2.02 -16.45
C LEU A 162 -13.00 3.12 -17.11
N ARG A 163 -14.12 2.76 -17.71
CA ARG A 163 -15.07 3.68 -18.30
C ARG A 163 -15.88 4.42 -17.25
N ALA A 164 -16.61 5.43 -17.67
CA ALA A 164 -17.54 6.13 -16.80
C ALA A 164 -18.51 5.15 -16.13
N GLY A 165 -18.62 5.19 -14.80
CA GLY A 165 -19.47 4.29 -14.01
C GLY A 165 -18.89 2.89 -13.71
N GLU A 166 -17.80 2.50 -14.34
CA GLU A 166 -17.10 1.27 -13.96
C GLU A 166 -16.28 1.49 -12.68
N SER A 167 -16.34 0.50 -11.79
CA SER A 167 -15.52 0.45 -10.59
C SER A 167 -14.34 -0.46 -10.83
N LEU A 168 -13.27 -0.23 -10.07
CA LEU A 168 -12.20 -1.24 -9.95
C LEU A 168 -12.87 -2.57 -9.59
N ALA A 169 -12.46 -3.65 -10.28
CA ALA A 169 -12.82 -4.97 -9.79
C ALA A 169 -12.50 -5.01 -8.29
N PRO A 170 -13.43 -5.45 -7.43
CA PRO A 170 -13.13 -5.49 -6.02
C PRO A 170 -11.77 -6.16 -5.88
N SER A 171 -10.82 -5.47 -5.29
CA SER A 171 -9.58 -6.11 -4.88
C SER A 171 -10.06 -7.37 -4.19
N LYS A 172 -9.66 -8.56 -4.70
CA LYS A 172 -10.06 -9.81 -4.04
C LYS A 172 -9.90 -9.53 -2.57
N LYS A 173 -11.03 -9.50 -1.82
CA LYS A 173 -10.91 -9.49 -0.36
C LYS A 173 -9.87 -10.56 -0.09
N PRO A 174 -8.75 -10.24 0.54
CA PRO A 174 -7.73 -11.22 0.76
C PRO A 174 -8.44 -12.42 1.37
N GLY A 175 -8.37 -13.56 0.67
CA GLY A 175 -8.87 -14.79 1.25
C GLY A 175 -8.21 -14.98 2.61
N PRO A 176 -8.78 -15.77 3.52
CA PRO A 176 -8.14 -16.06 4.80
C PRO A 176 -6.68 -16.38 4.50
N ALA A 177 -5.77 -15.68 5.18
CA ALA A 177 -4.34 -15.76 4.92
C ALA A 177 -3.91 -17.21 4.91
N ALA A 178 -3.49 -17.71 3.75
CA ALA A 178 -3.05 -19.08 3.63
C ALA A 178 -1.83 -19.26 4.55
N ASN A 179 -2.02 -19.89 5.72
CA ASN A 179 -0.97 -20.41 6.62
C ASN A 179 0.29 -19.54 6.79
N VAL A 180 0.15 -18.22 6.78
CA VAL A 180 1.29 -17.34 7.06
C VAL A 180 1.63 -17.43 8.54
N LYS A 181 2.81 -17.93 8.85
CA LYS A 181 3.32 -17.95 10.21
C LYS A 181 3.70 -16.52 10.61
N PRO A 182 3.09 -15.94 11.66
CA PRO A 182 3.48 -14.62 12.14
C PRO A 182 4.96 -14.61 12.52
N THR A 183 5.68 -13.57 12.11
CA THR A 183 7.08 -13.39 12.48
C THR A 183 7.33 -11.94 12.85
N VAL A 184 8.15 -11.73 13.87
CA VAL A 184 8.71 -10.43 14.23
C VAL A 184 10.17 -10.59 14.61
N THR A 185 11.01 -9.71 14.10
CA THR A 185 12.46 -9.69 14.40
C THR A 185 12.93 -8.26 14.47
N GLY A 186 13.91 -8.00 15.31
CA GLY A 186 14.52 -6.68 15.43
C GLY A 186 14.63 -6.21 16.87
N LEU A 187 14.69 -4.89 17.02
CA LEU A 187 15.01 -4.20 18.26
C LEU A 187 13.75 -3.54 18.86
N PHE A 188 13.57 -3.71 20.17
CA PHE A 188 12.65 -2.90 20.97
C PHE A 188 13.29 -2.60 22.32
N LYS A 189 13.51 -1.31 22.60
CA LYS A 189 14.19 -0.86 23.84
C LYS A 189 13.37 0.17 24.61
N GLY A 190 13.52 0.13 25.93
CA GLY A 190 13.09 1.18 26.84
C GLY A 190 14.20 1.48 27.82
N ASN A 191 14.62 2.74 27.97
CA ASN A 191 15.73 3.16 28.83
C ASN A 191 16.98 2.29 28.63
N ASN A 192 17.38 2.04 27.38
CA ASN A 192 18.50 1.19 26.95
C ASN A 192 18.41 -0.29 27.37
N LYS A 193 17.26 -0.78 27.81
CA LYS A 193 17.03 -2.20 28.08
C LYS A 193 16.25 -2.82 26.95
N ASP A 194 16.71 -3.97 26.47
CA ASP A 194 16.06 -4.73 25.41
C ASP A 194 14.81 -5.45 25.92
N ALA A 195 13.76 -5.47 25.07
CA ALA A 195 12.65 -6.38 25.18
C ALA A 195 12.51 -7.17 23.88
N LYS A 196 12.27 -8.46 23.97
CA LYS A 196 12.16 -9.33 22.80
C LYS A 196 10.70 -9.47 22.38
N LEU A 197 10.28 -8.67 21.42
CA LEU A 197 8.99 -8.90 20.76
C LEU A 197 9.07 -10.20 19.96
N ALA A 198 8.29 -11.20 20.35
CA ALA A 198 8.34 -12.55 19.77
C ALA A 198 7.02 -12.92 19.05
N TYR A 199 5.95 -12.19 19.31
CA TYR A 199 4.63 -12.44 18.76
C TYR A 199 4.07 -11.18 18.11
N VAL A 200 3.40 -11.36 16.99
CA VAL A 200 2.70 -10.29 16.28
C VAL A 200 1.35 -10.79 15.78
N SER A 201 0.32 -9.96 15.90
CA SER A 201 -0.96 -10.14 15.24
C SER A 201 -1.39 -8.87 14.52
N ALA A 202 -2.18 -9.03 13.46
CA ALA A 202 -2.78 -7.95 12.72
C ALA A 202 -4.28 -8.20 12.55
N HIS A 203 -5.09 -7.18 12.72
CA HIS A 203 -6.55 -7.29 12.47
C HIS A 203 -7.11 -5.96 12.00
N TRP A 204 -8.17 -6.08 11.23
CA TRP A 204 -8.97 -4.92 10.89
C TRP A 204 -9.59 -4.35 12.17
N ARG A 205 -9.67 -3.04 12.22
CA ARG A 205 -10.43 -2.32 13.23
C ARG A 205 -11.47 -1.41 12.56
N GLU A 206 -12.36 -0.83 13.36
CA GLU A 206 -13.27 0.19 12.86
C GLU A 206 -12.47 1.30 12.15
N PRO A 207 -12.99 1.81 11.02
CA PRO A 207 -12.35 2.89 10.30
C PRO A 207 -12.06 4.10 11.22
N PHE A 208 -10.92 4.70 11.06
CA PHE A 208 -10.58 5.96 11.69
C PHE A 208 -10.74 7.09 10.65
N GLY A 209 -11.73 7.96 10.89
CA GLY A 209 -12.25 8.80 9.83
C GLY A 209 -12.92 7.94 8.75
N ASP A 210 -12.69 8.27 7.50
CA ASP A 210 -13.23 7.53 6.35
C ASP A 210 -12.26 6.46 5.80
N LYS A 211 -11.16 6.18 6.53
CA LYS A 211 -10.11 5.27 6.06
C LYS A 211 -10.18 3.92 6.78
N PRO A 212 -10.13 2.79 6.04
CA PRO A 212 -9.92 1.48 6.62
C PRO A 212 -8.67 1.49 7.50
N SER A 213 -8.72 0.75 8.60
CA SER A 213 -7.67 0.81 9.61
C SER A 213 -7.27 -0.59 10.05
N ILE A 214 -5.98 -0.76 10.29
CA ILE A 214 -5.35 -2.00 10.75
C ILE A 214 -4.73 -1.74 12.11
N MET A 215 -4.89 -2.69 13.02
CA MET A 215 -4.20 -2.72 14.30
C MET A 215 -3.14 -3.81 14.28
N LEU A 216 -1.93 -3.47 14.64
CA LEU A 216 -0.81 -4.36 14.87
C LEU A 216 -0.56 -4.44 16.37
N VAL A 217 -0.43 -5.67 16.90
CA VAL A 217 -0.10 -5.91 18.30
C VAL A 217 1.16 -6.77 18.37
N PHE A 218 2.21 -6.22 18.94
CA PHE A 218 3.48 -6.90 19.16
C PHE A 218 3.69 -7.13 20.65
N THR A 219 4.13 -8.33 21.06
CA THR A 219 4.30 -8.68 22.48
C THR A 219 5.47 -9.63 22.70
N GLU A 220 5.95 -9.70 23.94
CA GLU A 220 6.97 -10.68 24.34
C GLU A 220 6.38 -12.09 24.51
N LYS A 221 5.12 -12.20 24.99
CA LYS A 221 4.44 -13.48 25.24
C LYS A 221 3.27 -13.68 24.29
N ASP A 222 2.91 -14.93 24.07
CA ASP A 222 1.82 -15.32 23.17
C ASP A 222 0.47 -14.72 23.59
N HIS A 223 -0.12 -13.96 22.70
CA HIS A 223 -1.45 -13.36 22.82
C HIS A 223 -2.46 -13.91 21.80
N SER A 224 -2.10 -14.92 21.03
CA SER A 224 -2.90 -15.44 19.90
C SER A 224 -4.29 -15.94 20.31
N LYS A 225 -4.47 -16.37 21.55
CA LYS A 225 -5.75 -16.87 22.11
C LYS A 225 -6.53 -15.78 22.86
N ASP A 226 -6.01 -14.58 22.97
CA ASP A 226 -6.70 -13.50 23.69
C ASP A 226 -7.77 -12.85 22.83
N LYS A 227 -8.92 -12.55 23.43
CA LYS A 227 -10.04 -11.89 22.74
C LYS A 227 -9.86 -10.38 22.59
N LYS A 228 -8.96 -9.77 23.36
CA LYS A 228 -8.66 -8.33 23.39
C LYS A 228 -7.16 -8.14 23.53
N PRO A 229 -6.38 -8.61 22.55
CA PRO A 229 -4.91 -8.63 22.67
C PRO A 229 -4.33 -7.23 22.80
N ASP A 230 -4.86 -6.24 22.09
CA ASP A 230 -4.49 -4.83 22.16
C ASP A 230 -4.66 -4.25 23.57
N PHE A 231 -5.88 -4.36 24.11
CA PHE A 231 -6.19 -3.86 25.45
C PHE A 231 -5.30 -4.52 26.52
N ASN A 232 -5.24 -5.85 26.52
CA ASN A 232 -4.48 -6.59 27.52
C ASN A 232 -2.96 -6.40 27.40
N ALA A 233 -2.44 -6.17 26.18
CA ALA A 233 -1.04 -5.87 25.92
C ALA A 233 -0.66 -4.50 26.51
N GLY A 234 -1.50 -3.48 26.34
CA GLY A 234 -1.30 -2.17 26.94
C GLY A 234 -1.17 -2.20 28.47
N PHE A 235 -1.83 -3.15 29.15
CA PHE A 235 -1.73 -3.36 30.59
C PHE A 235 -0.63 -4.36 31.00
N GLY A 236 0.30 -4.69 30.09
CA GLY A 236 1.47 -5.52 30.40
C GLY A 236 1.19 -7.01 30.61
N LYS A 237 -0.01 -7.51 30.28
CA LYS A 237 -0.37 -8.95 30.46
C LYS A 237 0.58 -9.88 29.69
N PHE A 238 1.13 -9.40 28.58
CA PHE A 238 2.01 -10.17 27.69
C PHE A 238 3.47 -9.71 27.75
N GLY A 239 3.88 -9.03 28.82
CA GLY A 239 5.20 -8.39 28.93
C GLY A 239 5.24 -7.05 28.21
N SER A 240 6.41 -6.67 27.73
CA SER A 240 6.53 -5.46 26.91
C SER A 240 5.75 -5.61 25.62
N ALA A 241 5.13 -4.53 25.16
CA ALA A 241 4.26 -4.51 23.98
C ALA A 241 4.38 -3.21 23.18
N LEU A 242 4.13 -3.32 21.90
CA LEU A 242 3.94 -2.20 20.98
C LEU A 242 2.61 -2.41 20.25
N ILE A 243 1.72 -1.43 20.31
CA ILE A 243 0.43 -1.46 19.65
C ILE A 243 0.39 -0.31 18.66
N VAL A 244 0.20 -0.62 17.38
CA VAL A 244 0.22 0.38 16.31
C VAL A 244 -1.08 0.33 15.53
N SER A 245 -1.71 1.49 15.39
CA SER A 245 -2.87 1.69 14.54
C SER A 245 -2.45 2.44 13.29
N LEU A 246 -2.73 1.88 12.14
CA LEU A 246 -2.32 2.45 10.87
C LEU A 246 -3.41 2.27 9.80
N HIS A 247 -3.34 3.07 8.76
CA HIS A 247 -4.15 2.91 7.57
C HIS A 247 -3.56 1.86 6.61
N GLU A 248 -4.32 1.45 5.61
CA GLU A 248 -3.86 0.48 4.59
C GLU A 248 -2.61 0.92 3.83
N ASP A 249 -2.34 2.21 3.80
CA ASP A 249 -1.15 2.81 3.16
C ASP A 249 0.07 2.85 4.09
N GLY A 250 -0.06 2.34 5.32
CA GLY A 250 1.00 2.34 6.32
C GLY A 250 1.11 3.64 7.14
N ASP A 251 0.22 4.63 6.92
CA ASP A 251 0.21 5.87 7.69
C ASP A 251 -0.25 5.60 9.14
N ILE A 252 0.61 5.90 10.11
CA ILE A 252 0.38 5.62 11.52
C ILE A 252 -0.40 6.76 12.16
N PHE A 253 -1.57 6.44 12.73
CA PHE A 253 -2.39 7.39 13.48
C PHE A 253 -2.54 7.02 14.96
N GLY A 254 -2.00 5.89 15.40
CA GLY A 254 -1.99 5.46 16.80
C GLY A 254 -0.74 4.64 17.09
N CYS A 255 -0.09 4.94 18.21
CA CYS A 255 1.05 4.18 18.71
C CYS A 255 1.00 4.18 20.24
N GLU A 256 0.93 3.01 20.83
CA GLU A 256 1.00 2.80 22.27
C GLU A 256 2.21 1.94 22.60
N VAL A 257 3.02 2.41 23.55
CA VAL A 257 4.27 1.79 23.99
C VAL A 257 4.12 1.33 25.42
N ALA A 258 4.24 0.03 25.66
CA ALA A 258 4.29 -0.57 26.97
C ALA A 258 5.62 -1.34 27.10
N HIS A 259 6.58 -0.82 27.84
CA HIS A 259 7.87 -1.46 28.02
C HIS A 259 8.22 -1.58 29.51
N SER A 260 8.60 -2.78 29.96
CA SER A 260 8.80 -3.09 31.36
C SER A 260 9.90 -2.26 32.06
N ALA A 261 10.81 -1.65 31.31
CA ALA A 261 11.87 -0.79 31.82
C ALA A 261 11.49 0.71 31.87
N LEU A 262 10.32 1.09 31.37
CA LEU A 262 9.81 2.45 31.44
C LEU A 262 8.93 2.62 32.67
N LYS A 263 9.03 3.78 33.33
CA LYS A 263 8.18 4.12 34.48
C LYS A 263 6.77 4.43 34.05
N HIS A 264 6.63 5.16 32.94
CA HIS A 264 5.36 5.44 32.33
C HIS A 264 5.05 4.33 31.33
N GLN A 265 4.23 3.36 31.75
CA GLN A 265 3.77 2.30 30.86
C GLN A 265 2.53 2.74 30.11
N ASN A 266 2.37 2.21 28.89
CA ASN A 266 1.21 2.46 28.03
C ASN A 266 1.00 3.94 27.70
N PHE A 267 2.03 4.58 27.15
CA PHE A 267 1.93 5.95 26.66
C PHE A 267 1.78 5.99 25.13
N SER A 268 1.12 7.04 24.65
CA SER A 268 1.01 7.31 23.22
C SER A 268 2.28 7.98 22.69
N SER A 269 2.81 7.49 21.57
CA SER A 269 4.00 8.04 20.91
C SER A 269 3.79 8.23 19.40
N ILE A 270 2.65 8.79 19.04
CA ILE A 270 2.33 9.14 17.65
C ILE A 270 3.35 10.17 17.13
N GLY A 271 3.78 10.01 15.86
CA GLY A 271 4.74 10.90 15.21
C GLY A 271 6.21 10.64 15.55
N LYS A 272 6.50 9.64 16.40
CA LYS A 272 7.86 9.18 16.69
C LYS A 272 8.21 7.85 16.02
N ILE A 273 7.25 7.20 15.41
CA ILE A 273 7.36 5.91 14.75
C ILE A 273 6.91 6.02 13.29
N ASN A 274 7.62 5.37 12.40
CA ASN A 274 7.33 5.34 10.98
C ASN A 274 7.25 3.91 10.47
N THR A 275 6.54 3.72 9.36
CA THR A 275 6.57 2.47 8.58
C THR A 275 7.57 2.58 7.45
N LYS A 276 8.26 1.47 7.16
CA LYS A 276 9.05 1.28 5.93
C LYS A 276 8.60 -0.02 5.26
N ASP A 277 8.61 -0.03 3.94
CA ASP A 277 8.25 -1.20 3.13
C ASP A 277 6.93 -1.87 3.55
N PHE A 278 5.97 -1.06 4.02
CA PHE A 278 4.67 -1.56 4.43
C PHE A 278 3.89 -2.04 3.21
N GLU A 279 3.42 -3.27 3.30
CA GLU A 279 2.63 -3.91 2.24
C GLU A 279 1.48 -4.69 2.88
N TYR A 280 0.31 -4.48 2.31
CA TYR A 280 -0.89 -5.23 2.59
C TYR A 280 -1.32 -5.97 1.33
N ALA A 281 -1.19 -7.28 1.31
CA ALA A 281 -1.56 -8.14 0.19
C ALA A 281 -1.91 -9.56 0.67
N ASP A 282 -2.75 -10.26 -0.06
CA ASP A 282 -3.06 -11.69 0.15
C ASP A 282 -3.45 -12.07 1.59
N GLY A 283 -4.17 -11.18 2.29
CA GLY A 283 -4.64 -11.43 3.66
C GLY A 283 -3.52 -11.37 4.71
N GLN A 284 -2.42 -10.74 4.41
CA GLN A 284 -1.33 -10.49 5.33
C GLN A 284 -0.86 -9.05 5.27
N VAL A 285 -0.19 -8.62 6.31
CA VAL A 285 0.57 -7.37 6.37
C VAL A 285 2.01 -7.68 6.67
N LYS A 286 2.91 -6.94 6.04
CA LYS A 286 4.35 -7.00 6.32
C LYS A 286 4.97 -5.61 6.22
N GLY A 287 6.11 -5.43 6.83
CA GLY A 287 6.83 -4.16 6.80
C GLY A 287 7.87 -4.06 7.90
N GLU A 288 8.35 -2.85 8.08
CA GLU A 288 9.24 -2.45 9.15
C GLU A 288 8.62 -1.27 9.91
N LEU A 289 8.70 -1.31 11.25
CA LEU A 289 8.37 -0.20 12.13
C LEU A 289 9.67 0.32 12.75
N THR A 290 9.89 1.63 12.66
CA THR A 290 11.13 2.22 13.17
C THR A 290 10.90 3.61 13.76
N THR A 291 11.65 3.93 14.83
CA THR A 291 11.79 5.29 15.37
C THR A 291 12.96 6.04 14.75
N ASP A 292 13.73 5.39 13.82
CA ASP A 292 14.96 5.94 13.22
C ASP A 292 15.99 6.39 14.26
N GLY A 293 16.06 5.67 15.38
CA GLY A 293 16.90 5.91 16.55
C GLY A 293 16.08 6.14 17.83
N PRO A 294 16.73 6.40 18.96
CA PRO A 294 16.04 6.62 20.23
C PRO A 294 15.10 7.82 20.18
N ALA A 295 13.87 7.64 20.69
CA ALA A 295 12.86 8.68 20.83
C ALA A 295 12.61 8.98 22.31
N ASP A 296 12.59 10.26 22.70
CA ASP A 296 12.33 10.68 24.06
C ASP A 296 10.86 11.01 24.27
N VAL A 297 10.30 10.48 25.36
CA VAL A 297 8.94 10.74 25.82
C VAL A 297 8.93 10.80 27.34
N PHE A 298 8.45 11.91 27.93
CA PHE A 298 8.39 12.14 29.37
C PHE A 298 9.72 11.98 30.12
N GLY A 299 10.87 12.27 29.47
CA GLY A 299 12.20 12.10 30.04
C GLY A 299 12.69 10.65 30.08
N GLU A 300 12.03 9.76 29.37
CA GLU A 300 12.41 8.38 29.16
C GLU A 300 12.68 8.13 27.69
N SER A 301 13.58 7.21 27.39
CA SER A 301 13.98 6.88 26.01
C SER A 301 13.40 5.54 25.59
N TRP A 302 12.88 5.47 24.39
CA TRP A 302 12.47 4.21 23.76
C TRP A 302 12.89 4.16 22.30
N GLU A 303 13.04 2.95 21.78
CA GLU A 303 13.49 2.72 20.40
C GLU A 303 12.85 1.45 19.86
N VAL A 304 12.41 1.49 18.61
CA VAL A 304 11.97 0.31 17.88
C VAL A 304 12.57 0.29 16.48
N ASN A 305 12.99 -0.89 16.08
CA ASN A 305 13.31 -1.22 14.69
C ASN A 305 12.99 -2.70 14.50
N VAL A 306 11.77 -2.99 14.03
CA VAL A 306 11.26 -4.37 13.89
C VAL A 306 10.74 -4.61 12.49
N LYS A 307 11.11 -5.74 11.92
CA LYS A 307 10.52 -6.30 10.69
C LYS A 307 9.49 -7.34 11.06
N PHE A 308 8.36 -7.33 10.38
CA PHE A 308 7.26 -8.22 10.70
C PHE A 308 6.52 -8.74 9.47
N VAL A 309 5.89 -9.90 9.66
CA VAL A 309 4.85 -10.46 8.80
C VAL A 309 3.74 -10.97 9.73
N ALA A 310 2.50 -10.60 9.45
CA ALA A 310 1.36 -11.07 10.22
C ALA A 310 0.16 -11.37 9.32
N PRO A 311 -0.57 -12.48 9.54
CA PRO A 311 -1.86 -12.70 8.89
C PRO A 311 -2.84 -11.63 9.38
N LEU A 312 -3.64 -11.09 8.45
CA LEU A 312 -4.64 -10.08 8.78
C LEU A 312 -5.97 -10.75 9.11
N GLY A 313 -6.35 -10.69 10.37
CA GLY A 313 -7.60 -11.21 10.88
C GLY A 313 -8.80 -10.32 10.59
N GLU A 314 -10.01 -10.85 10.86
CA GLU A 314 -11.26 -10.11 10.74
C GLU A 314 -11.35 -8.91 11.69
N ILE A 315 -12.34 -8.03 11.45
CA ILE A 315 -12.58 -6.83 12.27
C ILE A 315 -12.83 -7.22 13.72
N GLN A 316 -11.96 -6.80 14.61
CA GLN A 316 -12.26 -6.79 16.04
C GLN A 316 -13.11 -5.56 16.35
N ARG A 317 -14.39 -5.78 16.65
CA ARG A 317 -15.30 -4.70 17.06
C ARG A 317 -14.90 -4.20 18.44
N SER A 318 -14.50 -2.95 18.53
CA SER A 318 -14.23 -2.32 19.82
C SER A 318 -15.52 -2.29 20.67
N PHE A 319 -15.38 -2.54 21.97
CA PHE A 319 -16.48 -2.69 22.92
C PHE A 319 -17.32 -1.40 23.09
N SER A 320 -16.82 -0.26 22.70
CA SER A 320 -17.51 1.05 22.80
C SER A 320 -18.78 1.16 21.95
N LEU A 321 -18.88 0.45 20.84
CA LEU A 321 -20.06 0.46 19.97
C LEU A 321 -21.19 -0.50 20.40
N GLN A 322 -20.91 -1.48 21.25
CA GLN A 322 -21.95 -2.39 21.76
C GLN A 322 -22.84 -1.72 22.81
N LEU A 323 -22.39 -0.68 23.47
CA LEU A 323 -23.18 0.04 24.47
C LEU A 323 -24.23 1.01 23.86
N GLN A 324 -24.07 1.39 22.61
CA GLN A 324 -25.03 2.28 21.93
C GLN A 324 -26.22 1.57 21.28
N LYS A 325 -26.21 0.23 21.19
CA LYS A 325 -27.29 -0.58 20.59
C LYS A 325 -28.21 -1.24 21.60
N LYS A 326 -28.25 -0.82 22.86
CA LYS A 326 -29.38 -1.19 23.72
C LYS A 326 -30.60 -0.38 23.29
N PRO A 327 -31.64 -0.99 22.74
CA PRO A 327 -32.87 -0.26 22.42
C PRO A 327 -33.40 0.34 23.71
N ASN A 328 -33.74 1.61 23.66
CA ASN A 328 -34.34 2.37 24.74
C ASN A 328 -35.77 1.82 25.01
N THR A 329 -35.89 0.72 25.74
CA THR A 329 -37.16 0.04 26.12
C THR A 329 -37.86 0.78 27.25
N ARG A 330 -37.83 2.13 27.24
CA ARG A 330 -38.45 2.95 28.27
C ARG A 330 -39.48 3.94 27.73
N GLN A 331 -40.23 3.58 26.69
CA GLN A 331 -41.40 4.34 26.26
C GLN A 331 -42.56 3.43 25.81
N GLN A 332 -43.03 2.52 26.69
CA GLN A 332 -44.37 1.94 26.56
C GLN A 332 -44.91 1.52 27.94
N ARG A 333 -45.09 2.50 28.82
CA ARG A 333 -45.99 2.36 29.98
C ARG A 333 -46.56 3.75 30.30
N ASN A 334 -47.55 4.13 29.55
CA ASN A 334 -48.64 5.07 29.92
C ASN A 334 -49.49 5.30 28.68
N ARG A 335 -50.42 4.40 28.46
CA ARG A 335 -51.75 4.65 27.88
C ARG A 335 -52.73 3.62 28.47
#